data_7f3a97ddfa12349e6d6f79eca6dfcb36
#
_entry.id   7f3a97ddfa12349e6d6f79eca6dfcb36
#
_cell.length_a   1.000
_cell.length_b   1.000
_cell.length_c   1.000
_cell.angle_alpha   90.00
_cell.angle_beta   90.00
_cell.angle_gamma   90.00
#
_symmetry.space_group_name_H-M   'P 1'
#
loop_
_entity.id
_entity.type
_entity.pdbx_description
1 polymer ?
#
loop_
_entity_poly.entity_id
_entity_poly.type
_entity_poly.pdbx_seq_one_letter_code
_entity_poly.pdbx_strand_id
1 'polypeptide(L)'
;MKRLATAIAMSLATAGAGLADDITVGFAIAKSGWLEAYDTPATTAARIRIDEINAAGGLLGRQISWIEADTKSNQAQSASAGLQLIDEGADMLIVNCDYDFGAPAALAAEGAGLNSFFLCAEDIKAGIQGVGPNSFSASVLAAVQGATMAEWSLGERGAKTGYVLLDTTIEYNKGICTGFDWMFPNAGGDIVGRDTFKNGDASIASQITRIKALETEPDVIMLCSYIPGAASAVRQIRAAGINSLILNGSAVDGSYWLNATPNLSGFVVPVQGSIYGDDPRADVEAFNMAYEKATGSRPASQYAYPGYILIDLWAKAVERSGSLDGAAVTAELEKMRDEPTAFGPRSFSDEIHHQNSAEMQIIEITDGTPGVAGNWRISTPVPLDVLLN
;
A
#
# COMPACT_ATOMS: atom_id res chain seq x y z
N MET A 1 36.07 -60.28 -51.86
CA MET A 1 34.90 -59.99 -51.07
C MET A 1 35.17 -58.74 -50.24
N LYS A 2 34.76 -57.58 -50.75
CA LYS A 2 34.95 -56.30 -50.05
C LYS A 2 33.61 -55.96 -49.39
N ARG A 3 33.60 -55.84 -48.06
CA ARG A 3 32.43 -55.40 -47.31
C ARG A 3 32.45 -53.83 -47.20
N LEU A 4 31.47 -53.20 -47.81
CA LEU A 4 31.20 -51.80 -47.63
C LEU A 4 30.49 -51.60 -46.22
N ALA A 5 31.09 -50.78 -45.38
CA ALA A 5 30.48 -50.32 -44.16
C ALA A 5 29.83 -48.97 -44.46
N THR A 6 28.53 -48.90 -44.39
CA THR A 6 27.74 -47.65 -44.50
C THR A 6 27.66 -46.97 -43.13
N ALA A 7 28.35 -45.83 -42.97
CA ALA A 7 28.20 -44.98 -41.76
C ALA A 7 26.95 -44.09 -41.89
N ILE A 8 25.97 -44.27 -40.98
CA ILE A 8 24.84 -43.42 -40.84
C ILE A 8 25.28 -42.24 -39.94
N ALA A 9 25.41 -41.08 -40.53
CA ALA A 9 25.61 -39.82 -39.78
C ALA A 9 24.26 -39.38 -39.19
N MET A 10 24.14 -39.47 -37.88
CA MET A 10 22.98 -38.97 -37.11
C MET A 10 23.20 -37.47 -36.88
N SER A 11 22.52 -36.62 -37.65
CA SER A 11 22.50 -35.17 -37.47
C SER A 11 21.69 -34.85 -36.21
N LEU A 12 22.32 -34.48 -35.10
CA LEU A 12 21.66 -33.81 -33.98
C LEU A 12 21.24 -32.42 -34.44
N ALA A 13 19.95 -32.23 -34.70
CA ALA A 13 19.36 -30.91 -34.79
C ALA A 13 19.33 -30.34 -33.39
N THR A 14 20.25 -29.46 -33.04
CA THR A 14 20.11 -28.56 -31.89
C THR A 14 19.00 -27.59 -32.26
N ALA A 15 17.79 -27.84 -31.77
CA ALA A 15 16.75 -26.82 -31.70
C ALA A 15 17.31 -25.70 -30.82
N GLY A 16 17.77 -24.61 -31.42
CA GLY A 16 18.05 -23.39 -30.72
C GLY A 16 16.71 -22.95 -30.11
N ALA A 17 16.54 -23.09 -28.80
CA ALA A 17 15.50 -22.38 -28.08
C ALA A 17 15.82 -20.91 -28.34
N GLY A 18 15.02 -20.25 -29.20
CA GLY A 18 15.01 -18.80 -29.28
C GLY A 18 14.70 -18.34 -27.84
N LEU A 19 15.59 -17.55 -27.27
CA LEU A 19 15.30 -16.88 -26.01
C LEU A 19 14.08 -16.04 -26.31
N ALA A 20 12.95 -16.35 -25.64
CA ALA A 20 11.79 -15.47 -25.66
C ALA A 20 12.25 -14.14 -25.05
N ASP A 21 11.76 -13.01 -25.60
CA ASP A 21 12.07 -11.69 -25.06
C ASP A 21 11.74 -11.63 -23.57
N ASP A 22 12.52 -10.88 -22.79
CA ASP A 22 12.27 -10.66 -21.37
C ASP A 22 10.87 -10.08 -21.15
N ILE A 23 10.32 -10.34 -19.97
CA ILE A 23 9.08 -9.69 -19.51
C ILE A 23 9.47 -8.32 -18.96
N THR A 24 8.82 -7.25 -19.42
CA THR A 24 9.14 -5.88 -19.02
C THR A 24 8.11 -5.30 -18.08
N VAL A 25 8.49 -4.97 -16.85
CA VAL A 25 7.66 -4.27 -15.88
C VAL A 25 7.96 -2.77 -15.92
N GLY A 26 6.95 -1.94 -16.19
CA GLY A 26 7.08 -0.48 -16.21
C GLY A 26 6.75 0.12 -14.86
N PHE A 27 7.65 0.96 -14.31
CA PHE A 27 7.44 1.68 -13.05
C PHE A 27 7.20 3.17 -13.32
N ALA A 28 5.93 3.59 -13.28
CA ALA A 28 5.51 5.01 -13.29
C ALA A 28 5.44 5.51 -11.85
N ILE A 29 6.56 5.94 -11.27
CA ILE A 29 6.74 6.18 -9.84
C ILE A 29 7.35 7.55 -9.56
N ALA A 30 7.15 8.06 -8.34
CA ALA A 30 7.80 9.29 -7.91
C ALA A 30 9.24 9.01 -7.46
N LYS A 31 10.19 9.57 -8.19
CA LYS A 31 11.62 9.61 -7.83
C LYS A 31 12.01 10.97 -7.25
N SER A 32 11.04 11.85 -7.11
CA SER A 32 11.16 13.19 -6.54
C SER A 32 9.81 13.72 -6.04
N GLY A 33 9.85 14.68 -5.12
CA GLY A 33 8.66 15.26 -4.50
C GLY A 33 8.18 14.46 -3.29
N TRP A 34 6.98 14.77 -2.80
CA TRP A 34 6.49 14.24 -1.52
C TRP A 34 6.19 12.73 -1.55
N LEU A 35 5.76 12.20 -2.70
CA LEU A 35 5.47 10.77 -2.87
C LEU A 35 6.71 9.87 -2.89
N GLU A 36 7.91 10.43 -3.13
CA GLU A 36 9.15 9.65 -3.13
C GLU A 36 9.33 8.84 -1.84
N ALA A 37 8.97 9.42 -0.69
CA ALA A 37 9.07 8.76 0.60
C ALA A 37 8.17 7.52 0.73
N TYR A 38 7.11 7.46 -0.05
CA TYR A 38 6.15 6.33 -0.10
C TYR A 38 6.53 5.33 -1.20
N ASP A 39 6.86 5.81 -2.38
CA ASP A 39 7.15 4.97 -3.53
C ASP A 39 8.49 4.23 -3.41
N THR A 40 9.51 4.85 -2.83
CA THR A 40 10.86 4.27 -2.75
C THR A 40 10.91 2.93 -2.00
N PRO A 41 10.39 2.78 -0.77
CA PRO A 41 10.43 1.50 -0.06
C PRO A 41 9.65 0.41 -0.79
N ALA A 42 8.49 0.75 -1.37
CA ALA A 42 7.65 -0.18 -2.12
C ALA A 42 8.31 -0.63 -3.43
N THR A 43 8.89 0.30 -4.20
CA THR A 43 9.63 -0.01 -5.44
C THR A 43 10.83 -0.90 -5.17
N THR A 44 11.58 -0.61 -4.12
CA THR A 44 12.73 -1.41 -3.70
C THR A 44 12.31 -2.85 -3.40
N ALA A 45 11.23 -3.02 -2.65
CA ALA A 45 10.70 -4.34 -2.31
C ALA A 45 10.16 -5.10 -3.54
N ALA A 46 9.51 -4.40 -4.47
CA ALA A 46 9.07 -4.99 -5.74
C ALA A 46 10.26 -5.53 -6.56
N ARG A 47 11.35 -4.78 -6.63
CA ARG A 47 12.59 -5.22 -7.31
C ARG A 47 13.25 -6.42 -6.63
N ILE A 48 13.29 -6.44 -5.29
CA ILE A 48 13.77 -7.61 -4.54
C ILE A 48 12.97 -8.85 -4.95
N ARG A 49 11.64 -8.75 -5.05
CA ARG A 49 10.82 -9.89 -5.47
C ARG A 49 11.05 -10.29 -6.92
N ILE A 50 11.24 -9.35 -7.82
CA ILE A 50 11.62 -9.62 -9.22
C ILE A 50 12.95 -10.39 -9.28
N ASP A 51 13.96 -9.94 -8.53
CA ASP A 51 15.28 -10.60 -8.49
C ASP A 51 15.19 -12.03 -7.94
N GLU A 52 14.34 -12.28 -6.94
CA GLU A 52 14.09 -13.63 -6.42
C GLU A 52 13.43 -14.54 -7.46
N ILE A 53 12.42 -14.04 -8.19
CA ILE A 53 11.76 -14.79 -9.28
C ILE A 53 12.77 -15.11 -10.38
N ASN A 54 13.59 -14.14 -10.77
CA ASN A 54 14.63 -14.32 -11.78
C ASN A 54 15.67 -15.36 -11.35
N ALA A 55 16.10 -15.31 -10.10
CA ALA A 55 17.03 -16.30 -9.53
C ALA A 55 16.44 -17.72 -9.47
N ALA A 56 15.11 -17.84 -9.34
CA ALA A 56 14.38 -19.10 -9.37
C ALA A 56 14.14 -19.65 -10.80
N GLY A 57 14.51 -18.91 -11.84
CA GLY A 57 14.38 -19.34 -13.25
C GLY A 57 13.47 -18.45 -14.10
N GLY A 58 13.00 -17.34 -13.52
CA GLY A 58 12.13 -16.38 -14.20
C GLY A 58 10.66 -16.76 -14.17
N LEU A 59 9.86 -16.04 -14.94
CA LEU A 59 8.41 -16.21 -15.07
C LEU A 59 8.07 -16.75 -16.47
N LEU A 60 7.34 -17.83 -16.57
CA LEU A 60 7.10 -18.56 -17.84
C LEU A 60 8.40 -18.90 -18.61
N GLY A 61 9.51 -19.12 -17.91
CA GLY A 61 10.83 -19.38 -18.50
C GLY A 61 11.53 -18.15 -19.09
N ARG A 62 11.04 -16.94 -18.81
CA ARG A 62 11.57 -15.65 -19.24
C ARG A 62 12.07 -14.87 -18.02
N GLN A 63 13.10 -14.06 -18.18
CA GLN A 63 13.53 -13.14 -17.13
C GLN A 63 12.58 -11.92 -17.07
N ILE A 64 12.44 -11.34 -15.89
CA ILE A 64 11.72 -10.09 -15.71
C ILE A 64 12.74 -8.96 -15.67
N SER A 65 12.61 -8.01 -16.56
CA SER A 65 13.33 -6.74 -16.57
C SER A 65 12.39 -5.60 -16.17
N TRP A 66 12.91 -4.40 -15.91
CA TRP A 66 12.09 -3.24 -15.64
C TRP A 66 12.62 -1.95 -16.28
N ILE A 67 11.69 -1.06 -16.57
CA ILE A 67 11.94 0.29 -17.05
C ILE A 67 11.21 1.28 -16.13
N GLU A 68 11.66 2.54 -16.04
CA GLU A 68 11.15 3.51 -15.09
C GLU A 68 10.93 4.89 -15.70
N ALA A 69 9.87 5.54 -15.27
CA ALA A 69 9.61 6.94 -15.57
C ALA A 69 9.22 7.71 -14.29
N ASP A 70 9.85 8.88 -14.08
CA ASP A 70 9.61 9.72 -12.89
C ASP A 70 8.32 10.53 -13.05
N THR A 71 7.34 10.28 -12.19
CA THR A 71 6.08 11.04 -12.13
C THR A 71 6.23 12.38 -11.41
N LYS A 72 7.35 12.62 -10.70
CA LYS A 72 7.65 13.87 -9.97
C LYS A 72 6.56 14.27 -8.98
N SER A 73 5.85 13.30 -8.41
CA SER A 73 4.67 13.55 -7.54
C SER A 73 3.64 14.48 -8.22
N ASN A 74 3.39 14.28 -9.53
CA ASN A 74 2.54 15.15 -10.35
C ASN A 74 1.64 14.33 -11.28
N GLN A 75 0.34 14.60 -11.28
CA GLN A 75 -0.67 13.86 -12.03
C GLN A 75 -0.44 13.90 -13.56
N ALA A 76 -0.08 15.08 -14.11
CA ALA A 76 0.16 15.18 -15.55
C ALA A 76 1.43 14.44 -15.98
N GLN A 77 2.47 14.45 -15.15
CA GLN A 77 3.67 13.64 -15.37
C GLN A 77 3.39 12.15 -15.26
N SER A 78 2.50 11.73 -14.33
CA SER A 78 2.07 10.34 -14.19
C SER A 78 1.42 9.82 -15.48
N ALA A 79 0.50 10.59 -16.08
CA ALA A 79 -0.09 10.23 -17.37
C ALA A 79 0.98 10.06 -18.47
N SER A 80 1.93 11.00 -18.55
CA SER A 80 3.02 10.95 -19.52
C SER A 80 3.94 9.77 -19.30
N ALA A 81 4.26 9.46 -18.03
CA ALA A 81 5.08 8.32 -17.64
C ALA A 81 4.42 6.98 -18.03
N GLY A 82 3.11 6.84 -17.77
CA GLY A 82 2.36 5.65 -18.16
C GLY A 82 2.40 5.40 -19.67
N LEU A 83 2.11 6.42 -20.48
CA LEU A 83 2.15 6.33 -21.94
C LEU A 83 3.56 6.01 -22.45
N GLN A 84 4.60 6.65 -21.90
CA GLN A 84 5.99 6.40 -22.27
C GLN A 84 6.37 4.94 -22.03
N LEU A 85 6.06 4.39 -20.86
CA LEU A 85 6.42 3.01 -20.51
C LEU A 85 5.69 1.98 -21.38
N ILE A 86 4.43 2.26 -21.75
CA ILE A 86 3.67 1.43 -22.70
C ILE A 86 4.33 1.44 -24.08
N ASP A 87 4.72 2.63 -24.60
CA ASP A 87 5.42 2.77 -25.87
C ASP A 87 6.79 2.09 -25.87
N GLU A 88 7.46 2.02 -24.71
CA GLU A 88 8.72 1.31 -24.50
C GLU A 88 8.55 -0.21 -24.33
N GLY A 89 7.31 -0.73 -24.37
CA GLY A 89 7.01 -2.16 -24.38
C GLY A 89 6.82 -2.79 -23.01
N ALA A 90 6.33 -2.04 -22.03
CA ALA A 90 5.95 -2.63 -20.74
C ALA A 90 4.79 -3.62 -20.88
N ASP A 91 4.91 -4.80 -20.29
CA ASP A 91 3.89 -5.85 -20.23
C ASP A 91 2.90 -5.62 -19.06
N MET A 92 3.29 -4.82 -18.06
CA MET A 92 2.50 -4.45 -16.89
C MET A 92 3.00 -3.09 -16.37
N LEU A 93 2.13 -2.29 -15.77
CA LEU A 93 2.55 -1.06 -15.07
C LEU A 93 2.42 -1.18 -13.55
N ILE A 94 3.44 -0.71 -12.86
CA ILE A 94 3.41 -0.37 -11.44
C ILE A 94 3.33 1.15 -11.33
N VAL A 95 2.36 1.64 -10.56
CA VAL A 95 2.08 3.07 -10.46
C VAL A 95 2.19 3.55 -9.00
N ASN A 96 2.21 4.88 -8.80
CA ASN A 96 2.43 5.51 -7.50
C ASN A 96 1.63 4.87 -6.34
N CYS A 97 2.12 5.07 -5.13
CA CYS A 97 1.49 4.67 -3.86
C CYS A 97 0.19 5.40 -3.52
N ASP A 98 -0.25 6.34 -4.31
CA ASP A 98 -1.44 7.15 -4.07
C ASP A 98 -2.36 7.12 -5.29
N TYR A 99 -3.69 7.01 -5.05
CA TYR A 99 -4.66 6.95 -6.14
C TYR A 99 -4.66 8.23 -6.97
N ASP A 100 -4.75 9.41 -6.34
CA ASP A 100 -4.89 10.68 -7.05
C ASP A 100 -3.72 10.95 -8.01
N PHE A 101 -2.54 10.40 -7.69
CA PHE A 101 -1.31 10.57 -8.48
C PHE A 101 -0.96 9.37 -9.37
N GLY A 102 -1.37 8.16 -8.99
CA GLY A 102 -1.13 6.95 -9.78
C GLY A 102 -2.19 6.68 -10.84
N ALA A 103 -3.44 7.10 -10.63
CA ALA A 103 -4.55 6.83 -11.53
C ALA A 103 -4.31 7.27 -12.99
N PRO A 104 -3.66 8.42 -13.29
CA PRO A 104 -3.44 8.79 -14.69
C PRO A 104 -2.57 7.77 -15.46
N ALA A 105 -1.55 7.18 -14.84
CA ALA A 105 -0.74 6.11 -15.46
C ALA A 105 -1.51 4.79 -15.51
N ALA A 106 -2.26 4.45 -14.45
CA ALA A 106 -3.10 3.25 -14.40
C ALA A 106 -4.20 3.27 -15.47
N LEU A 107 -4.82 4.43 -15.72
CA LEU A 107 -5.80 4.60 -16.80
C LEU A 107 -5.17 4.44 -18.20
N ALA A 108 -3.91 4.82 -18.38
CA ALA A 108 -3.19 4.55 -19.62
C ALA A 108 -2.97 3.04 -19.81
N ALA A 109 -2.58 2.31 -18.75
CA ALA A 109 -2.45 0.87 -18.77
C ALA A 109 -3.79 0.17 -19.08
N GLU A 110 -4.88 0.58 -18.43
CA GLU A 110 -6.23 0.07 -18.68
C GLU A 110 -6.62 0.26 -20.14
N GLY A 111 -6.38 1.47 -20.71
CA GLY A 111 -6.63 1.76 -22.13
C GLY A 111 -5.80 0.92 -23.11
N ALA A 112 -4.65 0.41 -22.67
CA ALA A 112 -3.78 -0.50 -23.42
C ALA A 112 -4.10 -1.99 -23.16
N GLY A 113 -5.03 -2.31 -22.28
CA GLY A 113 -5.38 -3.68 -21.89
C GLY A 113 -4.32 -4.36 -21.00
N LEU A 114 -3.45 -3.58 -20.36
CA LEU A 114 -2.42 -4.05 -19.45
C LEU A 114 -2.91 -4.07 -18.00
N ASN A 115 -2.39 -5.00 -17.22
CA ASN A 115 -2.57 -4.90 -15.76
C ASN A 115 -1.80 -3.70 -15.21
N SER A 116 -2.38 -3.06 -14.21
CA SER A 116 -1.69 -2.06 -13.38
C SER A 116 -1.80 -2.42 -11.90
N PHE A 117 -0.73 -2.19 -11.17
CA PHE A 117 -0.72 -2.30 -9.72
C PHE A 117 -0.26 -0.98 -9.11
N PHE A 118 -1.05 -0.48 -8.18
CA PHE A 118 -0.58 0.59 -7.31
C PHE A 118 0.42 0.03 -6.31
N LEU A 119 1.56 0.71 -6.15
CA LEU A 119 2.62 0.27 -5.23
C LEU A 119 2.10 -0.01 -3.82
N CYS A 120 1.24 0.89 -3.32
CA CYS A 120 0.70 0.79 -1.98
C CYS A 120 -0.58 1.62 -1.75
N ALA A 121 -1.30 2.05 -2.79
CA ALA A 121 -2.52 2.82 -2.60
C ALA A 121 -3.58 2.02 -1.83
N GLU A 122 -4.25 2.71 -0.93
CA GLU A 122 -5.19 2.13 0.03
C GLU A 122 -6.62 2.70 -0.15
N ASP A 123 -6.81 3.53 -1.16
CA ASP A 123 -8.12 4.03 -1.56
C ASP A 123 -8.84 3.02 -2.48
N ILE A 124 -10.13 2.80 -2.26
CA ILE A 124 -10.95 1.86 -3.05
C ILE A 124 -10.92 2.16 -4.56
N LYS A 125 -10.70 3.43 -4.93
CA LYS A 125 -10.63 3.86 -6.34
C LYS A 125 -9.37 3.39 -7.07
N ALA A 126 -8.34 2.91 -6.35
CA ALA A 126 -7.13 2.35 -6.97
C ALA A 126 -7.35 0.94 -7.57
N GLY A 127 -8.59 0.60 -7.89
CA GLY A 127 -9.04 -0.64 -8.51
C GLY A 127 -10.19 -0.38 -9.49
N ILE A 128 -11.15 -1.28 -9.51
CA ILE A 128 -12.31 -1.26 -10.43
C ILE A 128 -13.04 0.09 -10.37
N GLN A 129 -13.21 0.65 -9.17
CA GLN A 129 -14.07 1.81 -8.93
C GLN A 129 -13.54 3.11 -9.53
N GLY A 130 -12.24 3.23 -9.73
CA GLY A 130 -11.65 4.48 -10.23
C GLY A 130 -10.78 4.34 -11.47
N VAL A 131 -10.37 3.11 -11.81
CA VAL A 131 -9.51 2.83 -12.97
C VAL A 131 -10.17 1.86 -13.93
N GLY A 132 -10.45 0.64 -13.49
CA GLY A 132 -11.01 -0.42 -14.33
C GLY A 132 -10.60 -1.82 -13.88
N PRO A 133 -11.10 -2.87 -14.59
CA PRO A 133 -10.94 -4.25 -14.17
C PRO A 133 -9.48 -4.75 -14.15
N ASN A 134 -8.56 -4.13 -14.89
CA ASN A 134 -7.16 -4.55 -14.89
C ASN A 134 -6.28 -3.87 -13.83
N SER A 135 -6.88 -3.09 -12.92
CA SER A 135 -6.16 -2.34 -11.88
C SER A 135 -6.35 -2.95 -10.50
N PHE A 136 -5.25 -3.05 -9.74
CA PHE A 136 -5.18 -3.72 -8.44
C PHE A 136 -4.35 -2.95 -7.42
N SER A 137 -4.62 -3.19 -6.14
CA SER A 137 -3.70 -2.88 -5.05
C SER A 137 -3.65 -4.04 -4.05
N ALA A 138 -2.45 -4.41 -3.62
CA ALA A 138 -2.26 -5.45 -2.61
C ALA A 138 -2.43 -4.94 -1.16
N SER A 139 -2.72 -3.65 -1.00
CA SER A 139 -2.84 -2.98 0.29
C SER A 139 -4.20 -3.18 0.95
N VAL A 140 -4.23 -2.96 2.27
CA VAL A 140 -5.47 -2.97 3.05
C VAL A 140 -6.15 -1.60 2.90
N LEU A 141 -7.44 -1.61 2.60
CA LEU A 141 -8.23 -0.39 2.37
C LEU A 141 -8.13 0.60 3.54
N ALA A 142 -8.04 1.87 3.22
CA ALA A 142 -8.02 2.98 4.18
C ALA A 142 -9.24 2.95 5.11
N ALA A 143 -10.42 2.62 4.59
CA ALA A 143 -11.63 2.49 5.41
C ALA A 143 -11.52 1.33 6.43
N VAL A 144 -10.84 0.23 6.08
CA VAL A 144 -10.57 -0.85 7.04
C VAL A 144 -9.62 -0.38 8.13
N GLN A 145 -8.62 0.44 7.80
CA GLN A 145 -7.72 1.03 8.79
C GLN A 145 -8.44 1.95 9.76
N GLY A 146 -9.31 2.84 9.25
CA GLY A 146 -10.14 3.71 10.09
C GLY A 146 -11.08 2.93 11.01
N ALA A 147 -11.73 1.88 10.48
CA ALA A 147 -12.56 0.98 11.26
C ALA A 147 -11.76 0.21 12.33
N THR A 148 -10.53 -0.23 11.98
CA THR A 148 -9.60 -0.87 12.92
C THR A 148 -9.27 0.05 14.09
N MET A 149 -8.93 1.30 13.81
CA MET A 149 -8.62 2.27 14.86
C MET A 149 -9.83 2.60 15.74
N ALA A 150 -11.02 2.68 15.14
CA ALA A 150 -12.26 2.87 15.88
C ALA A 150 -12.52 1.74 16.88
N GLU A 151 -12.58 0.51 16.39
CA GLU A 151 -12.91 -0.66 17.23
C GLU A 151 -11.83 -0.94 18.27
N TRP A 152 -10.54 -0.87 17.87
CA TRP A 152 -9.41 -1.03 18.79
C TRP A 152 -9.41 0.00 19.92
N SER A 153 -9.65 1.29 19.60
CA SER A 153 -9.65 2.33 20.63
C SER A 153 -10.78 2.19 21.64
N LEU A 154 -11.94 1.73 21.19
CA LEU A 154 -13.06 1.41 22.09
C LEU A 154 -12.76 0.19 22.96
N GLY A 155 -12.25 -0.91 22.34
CA GLY A 155 -12.01 -2.18 23.01
C GLY A 155 -10.81 -2.15 23.95
N GLU A 156 -9.65 -1.72 23.45
CA GLU A 156 -8.38 -1.80 24.17
C GLU A 156 -8.09 -0.58 25.05
N ARG A 157 -8.58 0.61 24.65
CA ARG A 157 -8.32 1.86 25.37
C ARG A 157 -9.53 2.35 26.18
N GLY A 158 -10.70 1.72 25.99
CA GLY A 158 -11.94 2.12 26.66
C GLY A 158 -12.41 3.51 26.27
N ALA A 159 -12.01 4.00 25.08
CA ALA A 159 -12.45 5.27 24.53
C ALA A 159 -13.97 5.30 24.42
N LYS A 160 -14.57 6.47 24.59
CA LYS A 160 -16.04 6.69 24.48
C LYS A 160 -16.35 7.82 23.53
N THR A 161 -15.47 8.81 23.44
CA THR A 161 -15.64 10.02 22.66
C THR A 161 -14.54 10.19 21.64
N GLY A 162 -14.89 10.53 20.39
CA GLY A 162 -13.96 10.75 19.29
C GLY A 162 -14.18 12.11 18.62
N TYR A 163 -13.10 12.75 18.21
CA TYR A 163 -13.11 13.93 17.35
C TYR A 163 -12.47 13.59 16.00
N VAL A 164 -13.13 13.93 14.90
CA VAL A 164 -12.61 13.64 13.56
C VAL A 164 -11.98 14.88 12.95
N LEU A 165 -10.74 14.76 12.49
CA LEU A 165 -10.00 15.83 11.84
C LEU A 165 -9.53 15.35 10.46
N LEU A 166 -10.23 15.74 9.41
CA LEU A 166 -10.02 15.30 8.03
C LEU A 166 -9.15 16.28 7.24
N ASP A 167 -8.03 15.80 6.75
CA ASP A 167 -7.27 16.45 5.68
C ASP A 167 -7.95 16.15 4.33
N THR A 168 -8.47 17.18 3.67
CA THR A 168 -9.28 17.03 2.44
C THR A 168 -8.47 16.92 1.15
N THR A 169 -7.14 16.73 1.24
CA THR A 169 -6.23 16.88 0.09
C THR A 169 -6.29 15.70 -0.88
N ILE A 170 -6.40 14.46 -0.36
CA ILE A 170 -6.39 13.21 -1.16
C ILE A 170 -7.51 12.25 -0.74
N GLU A 171 -7.87 11.34 -1.64
CA GLU A 171 -8.96 10.38 -1.39
C GLU A 171 -8.65 9.39 -0.25
N TYR A 172 -7.39 8.97 -0.11
CA TYR A 172 -6.96 8.11 1.00
C TYR A 172 -7.42 8.61 2.37
N ASN A 173 -7.26 9.90 2.65
CA ASN A 173 -7.66 10.50 3.93
C ASN A 173 -9.17 10.39 4.18
N LYS A 174 -9.97 10.57 3.12
CA LYS A 174 -11.42 10.42 3.20
C LYS A 174 -11.80 8.98 3.54
N GLY A 175 -11.15 8.00 2.90
CA GLY A 175 -11.34 6.59 3.18
C GLY A 175 -11.11 6.24 4.65
N ILE A 176 -10.01 6.72 5.26
CA ILE A 176 -9.74 6.48 6.69
C ILE A 176 -10.87 7.02 7.56
N CYS A 177 -11.24 8.30 7.34
CA CYS A 177 -12.32 8.91 8.09
C CYS A 177 -13.65 8.17 7.88
N THR A 178 -13.99 7.77 6.66
CA THR A 178 -15.21 7.01 6.37
C THR A 178 -15.28 5.72 7.20
N GLY A 179 -14.19 4.97 7.27
CA GLY A 179 -14.14 3.75 8.09
C GLY A 179 -14.30 4.01 9.58
N PHE A 180 -13.65 5.04 10.11
CA PHE A 180 -13.80 5.45 11.51
C PHE A 180 -15.22 5.94 11.80
N ASP A 181 -15.76 6.78 10.94
CA ASP A 181 -17.10 7.36 11.07
C ASP A 181 -18.19 6.31 11.05
N TRP A 182 -17.98 5.23 10.30
CA TRP A 182 -18.89 4.11 10.27
C TRP A 182 -18.74 3.23 11.53
N MET A 183 -17.52 2.81 11.88
CA MET A 183 -17.31 1.83 12.94
C MET A 183 -17.48 2.43 14.34
N PHE A 184 -16.96 3.63 14.60
CA PHE A 184 -16.90 4.17 15.97
C PHE A 184 -18.28 4.29 16.62
N PRO A 185 -19.32 4.89 15.97
CA PRO A 185 -20.67 4.90 16.51
C PRO A 185 -21.32 3.51 16.57
N ASN A 186 -21.11 2.65 15.56
CA ASN A 186 -21.68 1.31 15.51
C ASN A 186 -21.15 0.40 16.63
N ALA A 187 -19.92 0.65 17.09
CA ALA A 187 -19.32 -0.05 18.22
C ALA A 187 -19.55 0.64 19.58
N GLY A 188 -20.37 1.70 19.62
CA GLY A 188 -20.84 2.34 20.87
C GLY A 188 -20.07 3.60 21.29
N GLY A 189 -19.22 4.15 20.42
CA GLY A 189 -18.57 5.44 20.63
C GLY A 189 -19.45 6.63 20.22
N ASP A 190 -19.08 7.82 20.67
CA ASP A 190 -19.75 9.08 20.30
C ASP A 190 -18.76 10.03 19.61
N ILE A 191 -19.12 10.52 18.42
CA ILE A 191 -18.32 11.52 17.71
C ILE A 191 -18.77 12.91 18.11
N VAL A 192 -18.01 13.52 19.02
CA VAL A 192 -18.32 14.80 19.64
C VAL A 192 -17.99 16.03 18.80
N GLY A 193 -17.31 15.85 17.66
CA GLY A 193 -17.02 16.95 16.74
C GLY A 193 -16.25 16.51 15.49
N ARG A 194 -16.29 17.38 14.47
CA ARG A 194 -15.64 17.17 13.18
C ARG A 194 -15.10 18.48 12.64
N ASP A 195 -13.94 18.38 12.01
CA ASP A 195 -13.32 19.49 11.31
C ASP A 195 -12.55 19.02 10.09
N THR A 196 -12.21 19.97 9.24
CA THR A 196 -11.37 19.74 8.07
C THR A 196 -10.18 20.71 8.05
N PHE A 197 -9.12 20.29 7.35
CA PHE A 197 -7.96 21.11 7.00
C PHE A 197 -7.37 20.64 5.67
N LYS A 198 -6.32 21.28 5.20
CA LYS A 198 -5.54 20.82 4.04
C LYS A 198 -4.12 20.51 4.46
N ASN A 199 -3.49 19.52 3.85
CA ASN A 199 -2.12 19.09 4.16
C ASN A 199 -1.10 20.24 4.18
N GLY A 200 -1.26 21.21 3.28
CA GLY A 200 -0.39 22.37 3.17
C GLY A 200 -0.75 23.55 4.09
N ASP A 201 -1.77 23.44 4.95
CA ASP A 201 -2.16 24.52 5.84
C ASP A 201 -1.06 24.79 6.89
N ALA A 202 -0.65 26.05 6.99
CA ALA A 202 0.37 26.45 7.95
C ALA A 202 -0.10 26.32 9.40
N SER A 203 -1.42 26.37 9.64
CA SER A 203 -2.00 26.35 10.98
C SER A 203 -3.39 25.70 11.00
N ILE A 204 -3.63 24.91 12.06
CA ILE A 204 -4.95 24.35 12.44
C ILE A 204 -5.48 24.99 13.73
N ALA A 205 -5.11 26.24 14.01
CA ALA A 205 -5.49 26.93 15.26
C ALA A 205 -7.00 27.03 15.46
N SER A 206 -7.78 27.19 14.38
CA SER A 206 -9.24 27.23 14.44
C SER A 206 -9.84 25.89 14.88
N GLN A 207 -9.31 24.78 14.36
CA GLN A 207 -9.69 23.42 14.73
C GLN A 207 -9.34 23.15 16.20
N ILE A 208 -8.13 23.49 16.62
CA ILE A 208 -7.69 23.39 18.02
C ILE A 208 -8.61 24.19 18.95
N THR A 209 -9.02 25.40 18.56
CA THR A 209 -9.95 26.21 19.35
C THR A 209 -11.29 25.51 19.54
N ARG A 210 -11.83 24.86 18.51
CA ARG A 210 -13.09 24.10 18.62
C ARG A 210 -12.95 22.85 19.49
N ILE A 211 -11.85 22.11 19.38
CA ILE A 211 -11.58 20.97 20.28
C ILE A 211 -11.52 21.43 21.73
N LYS A 212 -10.83 22.54 22.01
CA LYS A 212 -10.72 23.09 23.38
C LYS A 212 -12.00 23.73 23.91
N ALA A 213 -12.97 24.01 23.05
CA ALA A 213 -14.28 24.54 23.45
C ALA A 213 -15.27 23.43 23.83
N LEU A 214 -14.93 22.15 23.65
CA LEU A 214 -15.75 21.04 24.17
C LEU A 214 -15.74 21.05 25.70
N GLU A 215 -16.84 20.58 26.32
CA GLU A 215 -16.93 20.48 27.79
C GLU A 215 -15.86 19.56 28.38
N THR A 216 -15.52 18.50 27.65
CA THR A 216 -14.45 17.55 27.99
C THR A 216 -13.58 17.31 26.77
N GLU A 217 -12.28 17.13 26.99
CA GLU A 217 -11.36 16.72 25.93
C GLU A 217 -11.80 15.34 25.39
N PRO A 218 -11.87 15.12 24.07
CA PRO A 218 -12.24 13.82 23.50
C PRO A 218 -11.19 12.77 23.86
N ASP A 219 -11.62 11.52 24.09
CA ASP A 219 -10.70 10.42 24.40
C ASP A 219 -9.74 10.16 23.24
N VAL A 220 -10.25 10.25 22.00
CA VAL A 220 -9.45 10.09 20.79
C VAL A 220 -9.66 11.21 19.77
N ILE A 221 -8.61 11.51 19.01
CA ILE A 221 -8.69 12.33 17.80
C ILE A 221 -8.32 11.43 16.62
N MET A 222 -9.28 11.16 15.74
CA MET A 222 -9.00 10.50 14.46
C MET A 222 -8.51 11.54 13.47
N LEU A 223 -7.19 11.56 13.24
CA LEU A 223 -6.50 12.44 12.31
C LEU A 223 -6.31 11.72 10.98
N CYS A 224 -7.20 11.96 10.01
CA CYS A 224 -7.12 11.37 8.68
C CYS A 224 -6.22 12.23 7.79
N SER A 225 -4.93 11.97 7.79
CA SER A 225 -3.94 12.77 7.06
C SER A 225 -2.65 11.97 6.81
N TYR A 226 -1.77 12.54 6.01
CA TYR A 226 -0.45 12.00 5.64
C TYR A 226 0.66 13.04 5.86
N ILE A 227 1.91 12.63 5.71
CA ILE A 227 3.08 13.53 5.90
C ILE A 227 3.25 14.45 4.68
N PRO A 228 3.51 15.77 4.88
CA PRO A 228 3.93 16.44 6.13
C PRO A 228 2.81 17.02 6.99
N GLY A 229 1.58 17.13 6.49
CA GLY A 229 0.45 17.78 7.18
C GLY A 229 0.12 17.13 8.51
N ALA A 230 0.10 15.79 8.58
CA ALA A 230 -0.14 15.05 9.82
C ALA A 230 0.89 15.40 10.90
N ALA A 231 2.19 15.46 10.58
CA ALA A 231 3.24 15.83 11.53
C ALA A 231 3.05 17.28 12.06
N SER A 232 2.65 18.20 11.17
CA SER A 232 2.33 19.58 11.56
C SER A 232 1.11 19.65 12.49
N ALA A 233 0.06 18.91 12.17
CA ALA A 233 -1.16 18.86 12.99
C ALA A 233 -0.87 18.27 14.38
N VAL A 234 -0.18 17.13 14.46
CA VAL A 234 0.21 16.49 15.73
C VAL A 234 1.01 17.45 16.60
N ARG A 235 2.01 18.13 16.05
CA ARG A 235 2.81 19.11 16.78
C ARG A 235 1.95 20.24 17.35
N GLN A 236 1.02 20.79 16.55
CA GLN A 236 0.14 21.88 16.98
C GLN A 236 -0.86 21.42 18.05
N ILE A 237 -1.43 20.22 17.92
CA ILE A 237 -2.34 19.62 18.91
C ILE A 237 -1.60 19.46 20.25
N ARG A 238 -0.42 18.86 20.26
CA ARG A 238 0.38 18.66 21.49
C ARG A 238 0.87 19.99 22.08
N ALA A 239 1.28 20.95 21.26
CA ALA A 239 1.66 22.30 21.74
C ALA A 239 0.50 23.07 22.37
N ALA A 240 -0.73 22.78 21.97
CA ALA A 240 -1.92 23.36 22.58
C ALA A 240 -2.33 22.70 23.91
N GLY A 241 -1.59 21.67 24.37
CA GLY A 241 -1.87 20.94 25.62
C GLY A 241 -3.02 19.94 25.50
N ILE A 242 -3.39 19.52 24.29
CA ILE A 242 -4.39 18.46 24.05
C ILE A 242 -3.66 17.13 24.16
N ASN A 243 -4.15 16.22 25.02
CA ASN A 243 -3.54 14.95 25.37
C ASN A 243 -4.31 13.74 24.85
N SER A 244 -5.45 13.94 24.18
CA SER A 244 -6.23 12.88 23.52
C SER A 244 -5.33 11.93 22.77
N LEU A 245 -5.64 10.63 22.78
CA LEU A 245 -4.95 9.66 21.94
C LEU A 245 -5.18 10.02 20.46
N ILE A 246 -4.12 10.21 19.70
CA ILE A 246 -4.23 10.51 18.26
C ILE A 246 -4.14 9.22 17.48
N LEU A 247 -5.18 8.94 16.71
CA LEU A 247 -5.26 7.82 15.79
C LEU A 247 -5.04 8.31 14.37
N ASN A 248 -4.39 7.52 13.52
CA ASN A 248 -4.24 7.80 12.10
C ASN A 248 -4.29 6.48 11.31
N GLY A 249 -4.17 6.54 10.00
CA GLY A 249 -3.91 5.39 9.13
C GLY A 249 -2.42 5.14 8.95
N SER A 250 -2.08 4.18 8.11
CA SER A 250 -0.72 3.71 7.88
C SER A 250 0.22 4.71 7.20
N ALA A 251 -0.32 5.77 6.57
CA ALA A 251 0.47 6.76 5.82
C ALA A 251 1.46 7.57 6.69
N VAL A 252 1.40 7.43 7.98
CA VAL A 252 2.32 8.06 8.93
C VAL A 252 3.20 7.05 9.65
N ASP A 253 3.24 5.80 9.18
CA ASP A 253 4.23 4.82 9.62
C ASP A 253 5.65 5.24 9.23
N GLY A 254 6.62 4.84 10.03
CA GLY A 254 8.03 5.22 9.87
C GLY A 254 8.46 6.31 10.84
N SER A 255 9.75 6.34 11.16
CA SER A 255 10.33 7.26 12.14
C SER A 255 10.87 8.56 11.53
N TYR A 256 10.89 8.70 10.20
CA TYR A 256 11.53 9.78 9.47
C TYR A 256 10.97 11.18 9.76
N TRP A 257 9.70 11.26 10.20
CA TRP A 257 9.04 12.53 10.54
C TRP A 257 9.06 12.86 12.05
N LEU A 258 9.41 11.90 12.91
CA LEU A 258 9.35 12.05 14.38
C LEU A 258 10.30 13.12 14.93
N ASN A 259 11.37 13.46 14.20
CA ASN A 259 12.23 14.57 14.56
C ASN A 259 11.49 15.92 14.66
N ALA A 260 10.35 16.06 13.98
CA ALA A 260 9.50 17.25 14.06
C ALA A 260 8.65 17.30 15.35
N THR A 261 8.50 16.17 16.04
CA THR A 261 7.72 16.00 17.28
C THR A 261 8.48 15.14 18.27
N PRO A 262 9.63 15.62 18.79
CA PRO A 262 10.44 14.86 19.73
C PRO A 262 9.62 14.51 20.99
N ASN A 263 9.84 13.30 21.53
CA ASN A 263 9.13 12.77 22.70
C ASN A 263 7.60 12.61 22.51
N LEU A 264 7.14 12.44 21.27
CA LEU A 264 5.73 12.16 21.01
C LEU A 264 5.28 10.89 21.73
N SER A 265 4.16 10.98 22.42
CA SER A 265 3.47 9.82 23.02
C SER A 265 1.98 9.87 22.68
N GLY A 266 1.30 8.71 22.74
CA GLY A 266 -0.13 8.62 22.47
C GLY A 266 -0.49 8.92 21.01
N PHE A 267 0.31 8.40 20.08
CA PHE A 267 0.02 8.41 18.65
C PHE A 267 0.04 6.97 18.13
N VAL A 268 -1.03 6.56 17.45
CA VAL A 268 -1.28 5.16 17.10
C VAL A 268 -1.68 5.02 15.64
N VAL A 269 -1.13 3.99 14.98
CA VAL A 269 -1.45 3.66 13.59
C VAL A 269 -1.57 2.15 13.38
N PRO A 270 -2.45 1.68 12.49
CA PRO A 270 -2.53 0.30 12.08
C PRO A 270 -1.61 0.07 10.87
N VAL A 271 -0.83 -1.01 10.87
CA VAL A 271 0.07 -1.37 9.77
C VAL A 271 -0.07 -2.84 9.40
N GLN A 272 0.33 -3.21 8.20
CA GLN A 272 0.32 -4.60 7.74
C GLN A 272 1.45 -5.44 8.38
N GLY A 273 2.44 -4.78 8.96
CA GLY A 273 3.57 -5.39 9.66
C GLY A 273 4.48 -4.33 10.25
N SER A 274 5.20 -4.69 11.32
CA SER A 274 6.17 -3.80 11.96
C SER A 274 7.52 -3.85 11.25
N ILE A 275 8.07 -2.66 11.00
CA ILE A 275 9.44 -2.49 10.47
C ILE A 275 10.47 -2.35 11.59
N TYR A 276 10.04 -2.30 12.85
CA TYR A 276 10.86 -1.86 14.01
C TYR A 276 11.63 -3.01 14.68
N GLY A 277 11.49 -4.26 14.20
CA GLY A 277 12.18 -5.43 14.75
C GLY A 277 11.41 -6.14 15.87
N ASP A 278 10.13 -5.84 15.99
CA ASP A 278 9.23 -6.34 17.02
C ASP A 278 7.93 -6.96 16.44
N ASP A 279 7.89 -7.22 15.12
CA ASP A 279 6.75 -7.94 14.53
C ASP A 279 6.71 -9.38 15.09
N PRO A 280 5.57 -9.84 15.60
CA PRO A 280 5.46 -11.19 16.16
C PRO A 280 5.54 -12.31 15.11
N ARG A 281 5.43 -11.98 13.81
CA ARG A 281 5.46 -12.92 12.70
C ARG A 281 6.87 -13.07 12.15
N ALA A 282 7.39 -14.29 12.19
CA ALA A 282 8.75 -14.59 11.74
C ALA A 282 9.01 -14.27 10.26
N ASP A 283 8.00 -14.45 9.40
CA ASP A 283 8.11 -14.18 7.96
C ASP A 283 8.29 -12.68 7.66
N VAL A 284 7.60 -11.81 8.42
CA VAL A 284 7.75 -10.36 8.30
C VAL A 284 9.16 -9.92 8.71
N GLU A 285 9.66 -10.47 9.81
CA GLU A 285 11.02 -10.16 10.27
C GLU A 285 12.08 -10.71 9.31
N ALA A 286 11.88 -11.90 8.75
CA ALA A 286 12.76 -12.47 7.74
C ALA A 286 12.84 -11.57 6.49
N PHE A 287 11.70 -11.03 6.03
CA PHE A 287 11.68 -10.06 4.94
C PHE A 287 12.42 -8.77 5.31
N ASN A 288 12.17 -8.19 6.48
CA ASN A 288 12.83 -6.98 6.93
C ASN A 288 14.36 -7.14 6.94
N MET A 289 14.85 -8.29 7.42
CA MET A 289 16.29 -8.63 7.40
C MET A 289 16.83 -8.82 5.97
N ALA A 290 16.06 -9.44 5.08
CA ALA A 290 16.45 -9.60 3.69
C ALA A 290 16.51 -8.25 2.97
N TYR A 291 15.53 -7.38 3.22
CA TYR A 291 15.51 -6.00 2.71
C TYR A 291 16.73 -5.21 3.21
N GLU A 292 17.03 -5.26 4.50
CA GLU A 292 18.21 -4.62 5.09
C GLU A 292 19.51 -5.15 4.49
N LYS A 293 19.62 -6.44 4.28
CA LYS A 293 20.79 -7.05 3.62
C LYS A 293 20.96 -6.55 2.19
N ALA A 294 19.87 -6.34 1.46
CA ALA A 294 19.90 -5.87 0.07
C ALA A 294 20.21 -4.37 -0.06
N THR A 295 19.77 -3.54 0.92
CA THR A 295 19.77 -2.08 0.81
C THR A 295 20.70 -1.37 1.81
N GLY A 296 21.13 -2.06 2.87
CA GLY A 296 21.91 -1.50 3.97
C GLY A 296 21.09 -0.90 5.11
N SER A 297 19.74 -0.91 5.01
CA SER A 297 18.83 -0.43 6.07
C SER A 297 17.52 -1.21 6.05
N ARG A 298 16.84 -1.26 7.18
CA ARG A 298 15.45 -1.77 7.24
C ARG A 298 14.52 -0.89 6.39
N PRO A 299 13.34 -1.41 5.98
CA PRO A 299 12.35 -0.59 5.29
C PRO A 299 12.04 0.71 6.07
N ALA A 300 11.89 1.82 5.38
CA ALA A 300 11.57 3.11 6.00
C ALA A 300 10.12 3.19 6.48
N SER A 301 9.24 2.35 5.93
CA SER A 301 7.82 2.22 6.27
C SER A 301 7.28 0.86 5.85
N GLN A 302 6.11 0.50 6.37
CA GLN A 302 5.37 -0.72 6.01
C GLN A 302 5.02 -0.82 4.51
N TYR A 303 5.15 0.26 3.76
CA TYR A 303 4.84 0.28 2.32
C TYR A 303 5.77 -0.59 1.47
N ALA A 304 6.90 -1.03 2.01
CA ALA A 304 7.69 -2.08 1.40
C ALA A 304 6.90 -3.39 1.21
N TYR A 305 5.98 -3.70 2.12
CA TYR A 305 5.24 -4.97 2.09
C TYR A 305 4.30 -5.10 0.88
N PRO A 306 3.37 -4.16 0.61
CA PRO A 306 2.55 -4.24 -0.58
C PRO A 306 3.37 -4.19 -1.87
N GLY A 307 4.50 -3.48 -1.91
CA GLY A 307 5.41 -3.49 -3.04
C GLY A 307 5.98 -4.87 -3.37
N TYR A 308 6.33 -5.66 -2.35
CA TYR A 308 6.75 -7.06 -2.52
C TYR A 308 5.58 -7.96 -2.94
N ILE A 309 4.43 -7.81 -2.25
CA ILE A 309 3.25 -8.66 -2.44
C ILE A 309 2.70 -8.53 -3.86
N LEU A 310 2.64 -7.31 -4.43
CA LEU A 310 2.05 -7.10 -5.75
C LEU A 310 2.77 -7.91 -6.84
N ILE A 311 4.09 -7.97 -6.81
CA ILE A 311 4.87 -8.79 -7.75
C ILE A 311 4.61 -10.29 -7.52
N ASP A 312 4.55 -10.72 -6.25
CA ASP A 312 4.27 -12.11 -5.90
C ASP A 312 2.91 -12.57 -6.43
N LEU A 313 1.86 -11.76 -6.23
CA LEU A 313 0.50 -12.09 -6.68
C LEU A 313 0.37 -12.03 -8.20
N TRP A 314 0.93 -11.01 -8.84
CA TRP A 314 0.94 -10.90 -10.30
C TRP A 314 1.66 -12.10 -10.94
N ALA A 315 2.86 -12.45 -10.46
CA ALA A 315 3.60 -13.58 -10.97
C ALA A 315 2.83 -14.91 -10.85
N LYS A 316 2.18 -15.15 -9.70
CA LYS A 316 1.30 -16.32 -9.51
C LYS A 316 0.13 -16.34 -10.49
N ALA A 317 -0.48 -15.20 -10.77
CA ALA A 317 -1.58 -15.09 -11.73
C ALA A 317 -1.12 -15.33 -13.16
N VAL A 318 0.04 -14.79 -13.54
CA VAL A 318 0.69 -15.05 -14.84
C VAL A 318 1.03 -16.53 -15.02
N GLU A 319 1.58 -17.18 -14.00
CA GLU A 319 1.87 -18.63 -14.04
C GLU A 319 0.59 -19.46 -14.20
N ARG A 320 -0.48 -19.11 -13.50
CA ARG A 320 -1.77 -19.82 -13.55
C ARG A 320 -2.48 -19.64 -14.89
N SER A 321 -2.45 -18.43 -15.45
CA SER A 321 -3.02 -18.12 -16.76
C SER A 321 -2.17 -18.62 -17.93
N GLY A 322 -0.86 -18.79 -17.72
CA GLY A 322 0.12 -19.05 -18.78
C GLY A 322 0.26 -17.90 -19.78
N SER A 323 -0.12 -16.67 -19.42
CA SER A 323 -0.24 -15.51 -20.30
C SER A 323 0.14 -14.22 -19.58
N LEU A 324 0.54 -13.20 -20.36
CA LEU A 324 0.69 -11.80 -19.93
C LEU A 324 -0.51 -10.94 -20.34
N ASP A 325 -1.51 -11.52 -21.01
CA ASP A 325 -2.76 -10.81 -21.37
C ASP A 325 -3.47 -10.30 -20.11
N GLY A 326 -3.73 -8.99 -20.06
CA GLY A 326 -4.26 -8.34 -18.88
C GLY A 326 -5.57 -8.95 -18.38
N ALA A 327 -6.50 -9.28 -19.29
CA ALA A 327 -7.78 -9.87 -18.90
C ALA A 327 -7.62 -11.31 -18.39
N ALA A 328 -6.69 -12.09 -18.97
CA ALA A 328 -6.40 -13.46 -18.51
C ALA A 328 -5.75 -13.45 -17.12
N VAL A 329 -4.82 -12.52 -16.85
CA VAL A 329 -4.19 -12.34 -15.53
C VAL A 329 -5.22 -11.84 -14.51
N THR A 330 -6.04 -10.86 -14.86
CA THR A 330 -7.15 -10.36 -14.01
C THR A 330 -8.06 -11.49 -13.56
N ALA A 331 -8.47 -12.37 -14.50
CA ALA A 331 -9.34 -13.51 -14.17
C ALA A 331 -8.72 -14.50 -13.16
N GLU A 332 -7.39 -14.62 -13.11
CA GLU A 332 -6.71 -15.43 -12.09
C GLU A 332 -6.53 -14.68 -10.77
N LEU A 333 -6.28 -13.35 -10.80
CA LEU A 333 -6.23 -12.52 -9.59
C LEU A 333 -7.59 -12.53 -8.86
N GLU A 334 -8.70 -12.35 -9.60
CA GLU A 334 -10.04 -12.34 -9.03
C GLU A 334 -10.49 -13.70 -8.43
N LYS A 335 -9.81 -14.80 -8.75
CA LYS A 335 -10.03 -16.11 -8.12
C LYS A 335 -9.28 -16.29 -6.80
N MET A 336 -8.33 -15.41 -6.49
CA MET A 336 -7.55 -15.54 -5.26
C MET A 336 -8.46 -15.32 -4.04
N ARG A 337 -8.49 -16.33 -3.16
CA ARG A 337 -9.18 -16.30 -1.88
C ARG A 337 -8.19 -16.79 -0.83
N ASP A 338 -7.90 -15.94 0.13
CA ASP A 338 -6.89 -16.21 1.17
C ASP A 338 -5.55 -16.71 0.60
N GLU A 339 -5.16 -16.15 -0.55
CA GLU A 339 -3.87 -16.47 -1.19
C GLU A 339 -2.73 -16.16 -0.24
N PRO A 340 -1.90 -17.15 0.12
CA PRO A 340 -0.86 -16.95 1.13
C PRO A 340 0.24 -16.02 0.63
N THR A 341 0.61 -15.06 1.48
CA THR A 341 1.80 -14.20 1.31
C THR A 341 2.57 -14.12 2.61
N ALA A 342 3.81 -13.62 2.56
CA ALA A 342 4.63 -13.41 3.77
C ALA A 342 4.00 -12.44 4.78
N PHE A 343 3.03 -11.63 4.35
CA PHE A 343 2.41 -10.58 5.17
C PHE A 343 0.92 -10.86 5.47
N GLY A 344 0.53 -12.12 5.42
CA GLY A 344 -0.84 -12.58 5.58
C GLY A 344 -1.56 -12.81 4.24
N PRO A 345 -2.74 -13.43 4.29
CA PRO A 345 -3.48 -13.82 3.09
C PRO A 345 -4.00 -12.60 2.32
N ARG A 346 -4.17 -12.77 1.00
CA ARG A 346 -4.77 -11.77 0.11
C ARG A 346 -5.92 -12.36 -0.67
N SER A 347 -6.97 -11.57 -0.84
CA SER A 347 -8.15 -11.95 -1.62
C SER A 347 -8.55 -10.81 -2.55
N PHE A 348 -8.96 -11.16 -3.76
CA PHE A 348 -9.56 -10.21 -4.71
C PHE A 348 -10.91 -10.77 -5.17
N SER A 349 -11.77 -9.92 -5.68
CA SER A 349 -13.04 -10.30 -6.30
C SER A 349 -13.31 -9.40 -7.50
N ASP A 350 -14.34 -9.73 -8.28
CA ASP A 350 -14.85 -8.90 -9.36
C ASP A 350 -15.50 -7.58 -8.90
N GLU A 351 -15.63 -7.38 -7.59
CA GLU A 351 -16.14 -6.13 -7.00
C GLU A 351 -15.05 -5.31 -6.32
N ILE A 352 -14.01 -5.95 -5.72
CA ILE A 352 -12.97 -5.29 -4.93
C ILE A 352 -11.60 -5.85 -5.28
N HIS A 353 -10.72 -5.00 -5.79
CA HIS A 353 -9.31 -5.30 -6.11
C HIS A 353 -8.34 -4.81 -5.03
N HIS A 354 -8.77 -4.85 -3.77
CA HIS A 354 -8.02 -4.51 -2.57
C HIS A 354 -8.30 -5.50 -1.45
N GLN A 355 -7.56 -5.35 -0.33
CA GLN A 355 -7.86 -6.12 0.88
C GLN A 355 -8.89 -5.38 1.74
N ASN A 356 -10.09 -5.93 1.83
CA ASN A 356 -11.18 -5.41 2.66
C ASN A 356 -11.27 -6.07 4.04
N SER A 357 -10.35 -6.95 4.37
CA SER A 357 -10.21 -7.59 5.69
C SER A 357 -8.77 -8.03 5.88
N ALA A 358 -8.16 -7.64 6.99
CA ALA A 358 -6.84 -8.09 7.41
C ALA A 358 -6.68 -7.97 8.92
N GLU A 359 -5.81 -8.80 9.50
CA GLU A 359 -5.27 -8.52 10.82
C GLU A 359 -4.14 -7.49 10.66
N MET A 360 -4.22 -6.41 11.43
CA MET A 360 -3.24 -5.33 11.39
C MET A 360 -2.46 -5.28 12.71
N GLN A 361 -1.16 -5.00 12.63
CA GLN A 361 -0.38 -4.65 13.80
C GLN A 361 -0.70 -3.22 14.20
N ILE A 362 -0.80 -2.97 15.48
CA ILE A 362 -1.02 -1.63 16.03
C ILE A 362 0.32 -1.09 16.51
N ILE A 363 0.79 -0.05 15.88
CA ILE A 363 2.01 0.65 16.28
C ILE A 363 1.64 1.84 17.15
N GLU A 364 2.20 1.93 18.33
CA GLU A 364 2.08 3.09 19.21
C GLU A 364 3.45 3.77 19.37
N ILE A 365 3.42 5.08 19.35
CA ILE A 365 4.61 5.90 19.64
C ILE A 365 4.56 6.30 21.11
N THR A 366 5.62 5.92 21.84
CA THR A 366 5.84 6.26 23.26
C THR A 366 7.21 6.90 23.41
N ASP A 367 7.26 8.11 23.94
CA ASP A 367 8.49 8.90 24.13
C ASP A 367 9.35 8.98 22.84
N GLY A 368 8.69 9.17 21.70
CA GLY A 368 9.31 9.27 20.38
C GLY A 368 9.74 7.94 19.77
N THR A 369 9.46 6.82 20.43
CA THR A 369 9.84 5.47 19.97
C THR A 369 8.61 4.70 19.51
N PRO A 370 8.51 4.32 18.24
CA PRO A 370 7.44 3.44 17.77
C PRO A 370 7.69 1.98 18.16
N GLY A 371 6.61 1.25 18.44
CA GLY A 371 6.66 -0.18 18.73
C GLY A 371 5.29 -0.83 18.64
N VAL A 372 5.26 -2.16 18.53
CA VAL A 372 4.02 -2.94 18.48
C VAL A 372 3.32 -2.88 19.84
N ALA A 373 2.09 -2.34 19.86
CA ALA A 373 1.19 -2.30 21.02
C ALA A 373 0.17 -3.45 21.02
N GLY A 374 0.07 -4.20 19.93
CA GLY A 374 -0.84 -5.32 19.76
C GLY A 374 -1.18 -5.57 18.30
N ASN A 375 -2.20 -6.38 18.09
CA ASN A 375 -2.80 -6.59 16.78
C ASN A 375 -4.32 -6.48 16.87
N TRP A 376 -4.97 -6.23 15.74
CA TRP A 376 -6.41 -6.14 15.67
C TRP A 376 -6.94 -6.57 14.29
N ARG A 377 -8.03 -7.30 14.34
CA ARG A 377 -8.88 -7.56 13.16
C ARG A 377 -10.27 -7.07 13.50
N ILE A 378 -10.86 -6.24 12.65
CA ILE A 378 -12.24 -5.76 12.83
C ILE A 378 -13.20 -6.94 12.92
N SER A 379 -14.15 -6.86 13.85
CA SER A 379 -15.16 -7.91 14.10
C SER A 379 -16.20 -8.00 12.99
N THR A 380 -16.47 -6.87 12.31
CA THR A 380 -17.43 -6.77 11.22
C THR A 380 -16.74 -6.12 10.02
N PRO A 381 -16.70 -6.76 8.85
CA PRO A 381 -16.16 -6.15 7.62
C PRO A 381 -16.88 -4.85 7.28
N VAL A 382 -16.12 -3.86 6.79
CA VAL A 382 -16.71 -2.61 6.30
C VAL A 382 -17.61 -2.94 5.10
N PRO A 383 -18.91 -2.57 5.13
CA PRO A 383 -19.82 -2.87 4.04
C PRO A 383 -19.41 -2.19 2.72
N LEU A 384 -19.77 -2.82 1.59
CA LEU A 384 -19.39 -2.32 0.26
C LEU A 384 -19.97 -0.92 0.00
N ASP A 385 -21.19 -0.65 0.42
CA ASP A 385 -21.82 0.67 0.29
C ASP A 385 -21.10 1.76 1.10
N VAL A 386 -20.46 1.40 2.22
CA VAL A 386 -19.60 2.32 2.99
C VAL A 386 -18.27 2.54 2.29
N LEU A 387 -17.70 1.48 1.68
CA LEU A 387 -16.44 1.58 0.93
C LEU A 387 -16.57 2.44 -0.33
N LEU A 388 -17.76 2.48 -0.92
CA LEU A 388 -18.03 3.16 -2.18
C LEU A 388 -18.52 4.62 -2.01
N ASN A 389 -18.81 5.08 -0.79
CA ASN A 389 -19.21 6.44 -0.46
C ASN A 389 -18.03 7.34 -0.09
#